data_1af1bb38c23b95fc9e1be94e57129ac8
#
_entry.id   1af1bb38c23b95fc9e1be94e57129ac8
#
_cell.length_a   1.000
_cell.length_b   1.000
_cell.length_c   1.000
_cell.angle_alpha   90.00
_cell.angle_beta   90.00
_cell.angle_gamma   90.00
#
_symmetry.space_group_name_H-M   'P 1'
#
loop_
_entity.id
_entity.type
_entity.pdbx_description
1 polymer ?
#
loop_
_entity_poly.entity_id
_entity_poly.type
_entity_poly.pdbx_seq_one_letter_code
_entity_poly.pdbx_strand_id
1 'polypeptide(L)'
;MFCINHFSGTNLKAGARRVAPLVLIFLAACTTSKPAVAPAPVQPFAPFSVSKWEMLPDWQSIDLQPTWTAFWQSCTALKNKPAWQPVCARANQLVQPDNNSLHAFFEEGFTPYQVYNPDGSSQGLITGYYEPKLYGSRVKTARFRYPLYGVPDDLLTIDLSEVYPQLKDLRLRGRLQGNRVVPYYNRGEIDNGKAPLQGRELFWVENAVELFFLQIQGSGRIELPDGSLAKVGYAEQNGQPYSSIGRKLVDIGAFKLEESSMQNIKLWAQKNPDKLDKMLALNPSYVFFRELPNGLPAPLGALGVPLTNEYSLAVDARTIPLGAPVFLSTTYPNTTDPLNRLMLAQDTGGAIKGAVRGDFFWGFGEQAGTQAGRMKQTGQMWVLFPKGAEPVLNP
;
A
#
# COMPACT_ATOMS: atom_id res chain seq x y z
N MET A 1 0.12 -24.10 -42.65
CA MET A 1 0.78 -25.06 -43.56
C MET A 1 0.67 -26.42 -42.93
N PHE A 2 0.14 -27.31 -43.73
CA PHE A 2 -0.18 -28.73 -43.58
C PHE A 2 -1.46 -29.14 -42.85
N CYS A 3 -2.44 -29.37 -43.78
CA CYS A 3 -3.50 -30.37 -43.74
C CYS A 3 -2.94 -31.80 -43.79
N ILE A 4 -3.75 -32.78 -43.49
CA ILE A 4 -3.98 -34.10 -44.19
C ILE A 4 -5.03 -34.85 -43.36
N ASN A 5 -6.32 -35.01 -43.76
CA ASN A 5 -6.93 -36.05 -44.58
C ASN A 5 -6.71 -37.51 -44.21
N HIS A 6 -7.80 -38.27 -44.04
CA HIS A 6 -8.22 -39.42 -44.84
C HIS A 6 -9.49 -40.09 -44.23
N PHE A 7 -10.59 -40.19 -44.96
CA PHE A 7 -11.10 -41.19 -45.91
C PHE A 7 -11.66 -42.46 -45.29
N SER A 8 -12.91 -42.73 -45.62
CA SER A 8 -13.50 -43.93 -46.23
C SER A 8 -15.00 -43.93 -45.99
N GLY A 9 -15.93 -43.93 -46.83
CA GLY A 9 -16.26 -44.55 -48.08
C GLY A 9 -17.15 -45.80 -47.89
N THR A 10 -18.49 -45.70 -48.06
CA THR A 10 -19.32 -46.84 -48.55
C THR A 10 -20.53 -46.34 -49.31
N ASN A 11 -20.67 -46.89 -50.51
CA ASN A 11 -21.78 -46.80 -51.46
C ASN A 11 -23.07 -47.49 -50.99
N LEU A 12 -24.24 -46.90 -51.32
CA LEU A 12 -25.44 -47.71 -51.67
C LEU A 12 -26.38 -46.90 -52.58
N LYS A 13 -26.98 -47.64 -53.50
CA LYS A 13 -27.64 -47.29 -54.73
C LYS A 13 -29.04 -46.65 -54.62
N ALA A 14 -29.31 -45.80 -55.56
CA ALA A 14 -30.47 -45.63 -56.45
C ALA A 14 -31.91 -45.68 -55.89
N GLY A 15 -32.62 -44.57 -56.14
CA GLY A 15 -34.07 -44.46 -56.09
C GLY A 15 -34.51 -43.11 -56.65
N ALA A 16 -34.78 -43.04 -57.95
CA ALA A 16 -35.25 -41.82 -58.66
C ALA A 16 -36.68 -41.47 -58.28
N ARG A 17 -36.89 -40.27 -57.71
CA ARG A 17 -38.20 -39.55 -57.78
C ARG A 17 -37.95 -38.10 -58.10
N ARG A 18 -38.52 -37.68 -59.23
CA ARG A 18 -38.52 -36.28 -59.71
C ARG A 18 -39.37 -35.43 -58.75
N VAL A 19 -38.76 -34.46 -58.11
CA VAL A 19 -39.48 -33.35 -57.48
C VAL A 19 -38.86 -32.07 -57.98
N ALA A 20 -39.71 -31.17 -58.48
CA ALA A 20 -39.30 -29.87 -59.00
C ALA A 20 -38.65 -28.98 -57.97
N PRO A 21 -37.62 -28.17 -58.29
CA PRO A 21 -37.03 -27.27 -57.37
C PRO A 21 -37.87 -25.99 -57.21
N LEU A 22 -38.41 -25.79 -56.03
CA LEU A 22 -38.94 -24.47 -55.61
C LEU A 22 -37.75 -23.57 -55.28
N VAL A 23 -37.46 -22.62 -56.16
CA VAL A 23 -36.40 -21.61 -55.95
C VAL A 23 -36.93 -20.59 -54.92
N LEU A 24 -36.57 -20.73 -53.65
CA LEU A 24 -36.74 -19.69 -52.60
C LEU A 24 -35.62 -18.68 -52.76
N ILE A 25 -35.92 -17.51 -53.33
CA ILE A 25 -34.99 -16.36 -53.33
C ILE A 25 -34.96 -15.77 -51.91
N PHE A 26 -33.92 -16.06 -51.15
CA PHE A 26 -33.61 -15.33 -49.91
C PHE A 26 -33.04 -13.97 -50.30
N LEU A 27 -33.83 -12.91 -50.13
CA LEU A 27 -33.35 -11.55 -50.10
C LEU A 27 -32.58 -11.35 -48.79
N ALA A 28 -31.25 -11.48 -48.84
CA ALA A 28 -30.39 -11.09 -47.73
C ALA A 28 -30.39 -9.54 -47.66
N ALA A 29 -31.19 -8.99 -46.75
CA ALA A 29 -31.09 -7.58 -46.35
C ALA A 29 -29.76 -7.40 -45.57
N CYS A 30 -28.74 -6.86 -46.24
CA CYS A 30 -27.54 -6.36 -45.60
C CYS A 30 -27.91 -5.14 -44.75
N THR A 31 -28.21 -5.34 -43.46
CA THR A 31 -28.23 -4.25 -42.51
C THR A 31 -26.78 -3.85 -42.23
N THR A 32 -26.32 -2.77 -42.86
CA THR A 32 -25.05 -2.12 -42.47
C THR A 32 -25.24 -1.51 -41.09
N SER A 33 -24.86 -2.26 -40.06
CA SER A 33 -24.67 -1.69 -38.74
C SER A 33 -23.51 -0.68 -38.81
N LYS A 34 -23.80 0.60 -38.57
CA LYS A 34 -22.74 1.60 -38.36
C LYS A 34 -21.82 1.06 -37.28
N PRO A 35 -20.49 1.03 -37.49
CA PRO A 35 -19.56 0.69 -36.42
C PRO A 35 -19.83 1.65 -35.27
N ALA A 36 -20.04 1.10 -34.06
CA ALA A 36 -20.12 1.89 -32.86
C ALA A 36 -18.80 2.66 -32.75
N VAL A 37 -18.89 3.99 -32.78
CA VAL A 37 -17.71 4.85 -32.51
C VAL A 37 -17.26 4.50 -31.11
N ALA A 38 -16.07 3.91 -30.98
CA ALA A 38 -15.45 3.69 -29.65
C ALA A 38 -15.41 5.05 -28.95
N PRO A 39 -15.83 5.13 -27.67
CA PRO A 39 -15.74 6.38 -26.94
C PRO A 39 -14.28 6.84 -26.97
N ALA A 40 -14.09 8.14 -27.27
CA ALA A 40 -12.78 8.75 -27.29
C ALA A 40 -12.08 8.41 -25.93
N PRO A 41 -10.79 8.07 -25.92
CA PRO A 41 -10.08 7.82 -24.67
C PRO A 41 -10.19 9.07 -23.80
N VAL A 42 -10.83 8.93 -22.65
CA VAL A 42 -10.91 9.99 -21.64
C VAL A 42 -9.47 10.23 -21.19
N GLN A 43 -8.92 11.41 -21.49
CA GLN A 43 -7.61 11.76 -20.98
C GLN A 43 -7.70 11.80 -19.43
N PRO A 44 -6.81 11.12 -18.71
CA PRO A 44 -6.84 11.14 -17.26
C PRO A 44 -6.67 12.58 -16.76
N PHE A 45 -7.43 12.95 -15.74
CA PHE A 45 -7.31 14.27 -15.12
C PHE A 45 -5.90 14.44 -14.54
N ALA A 46 -5.30 15.62 -14.69
CA ALA A 46 -3.98 15.89 -14.11
C ALA A 46 -4.04 15.74 -12.59
N PRO A 47 -3.11 14.98 -11.94
CA PRO A 47 -3.19 14.68 -10.52
C PRO A 47 -2.97 15.91 -9.61
N PHE A 48 -2.50 17.04 -10.15
CA PHE A 48 -2.24 18.26 -9.39
C PHE A 48 -2.83 19.49 -10.07
N SER A 49 -3.41 20.37 -9.25
CA SER A 49 -3.81 21.73 -9.66
C SER A 49 -3.30 22.74 -8.64
N VAL A 50 -2.73 23.83 -9.12
CA VAL A 50 -2.27 24.92 -8.24
C VAL A 50 -3.42 25.38 -7.36
N SER A 51 -3.17 25.52 -6.07
CA SER A 51 -4.13 25.97 -5.08
C SER A 51 -3.63 27.24 -4.38
N LYS A 52 -4.50 27.83 -3.58
CA LYS A 52 -4.17 28.96 -2.69
C LYS A 52 -4.22 28.50 -1.26
N TRP A 53 -3.51 29.18 -0.36
CA TRP A 53 -3.47 28.86 1.06
C TRP A 53 -4.85 28.95 1.74
N GLU A 54 -5.69 29.89 1.28
CA GLU A 54 -7.06 30.07 1.78
C GLU A 54 -7.98 28.88 1.46
N MET A 55 -7.58 28.04 0.53
CA MET A 55 -8.33 26.80 0.18
C MET A 55 -7.99 25.63 1.11
N LEU A 56 -6.97 25.73 1.95
CA LEU A 56 -6.63 24.74 2.96
C LEU A 56 -7.47 25.02 4.22
N PRO A 57 -8.40 24.12 4.61
CA PRO A 57 -9.26 24.36 5.75
C PRO A 57 -8.47 24.63 7.04
N ASP A 58 -8.86 25.66 7.78
CA ASP A 58 -8.26 26.05 9.06
C ASP A 58 -6.75 26.37 9.01
N TRP A 59 -6.15 26.55 7.83
CA TRP A 59 -4.71 26.73 7.67
C TRP A 59 -4.12 27.74 8.65
N GLN A 60 -4.73 28.91 8.80
CA GLN A 60 -4.21 30.00 9.63
C GLN A 60 -4.24 29.68 11.14
N SER A 61 -5.02 28.69 11.57
CA SER A 61 -5.22 28.35 12.98
C SER A 61 -4.53 27.06 13.41
N ILE A 62 -3.99 26.27 12.48
CA ILE A 62 -3.33 25.01 12.83
C ILE A 62 -1.99 25.25 13.54
N ASP A 63 -1.68 24.34 14.47
CA ASP A 63 -0.37 24.31 15.10
C ASP A 63 0.62 23.53 14.23
N LEU A 64 1.64 24.21 13.72
CA LEU A 64 2.70 23.64 12.87
C LEU A 64 3.93 23.16 13.67
N GLN A 65 3.98 23.42 14.97
CA GLN A 65 5.11 23.01 15.82
C GLN A 65 5.41 21.50 15.76
N PRO A 66 4.40 20.61 15.89
CA PRO A 66 4.66 19.19 15.79
C PRO A 66 5.05 18.73 14.37
N THR A 67 4.52 19.41 13.32
CA THR A 67 4.90 19.16 11.91
C THR A 67 6.38 19.47 11.68
N TRP A 68 6.92 20.47 12.37
CA TRP A 68 8.30 20.94 12.17
C TRP A 68 9.33 19.82 12.38
N THR A 69 9.16 19.02 13.42
CA THR A 69 10.03 17.86 13.68
C THR A 69 10.04 16.87 12.50
N ALA A 70 8.86 16.54 11.97
CA ALA A 70 8.72 15.63 10.83
C ALA A 70 9.31 16.25 9.54
N PHE A 71 9.14 17.56 9.33
CA PHE A 71 9.71 18.28 8.19
C PHE A 71 11.25 18.29 8.25
N TRP A 72 11.80 18.59 9.41
CA TRP A 72 13.24 18.59 9.61
C TRP A 72 13.86 17.22 9.36
N GLN A 73 13.21 16.15 9.81
CA GLN A 73 13.62 14.77 9.48
C GLN A 73 13.57 14.51 7.97
N SER A 74 12.50 14.92 7.27
CA SER A 74 12.42 14.80 5.81
C SER A 74 13.57 15.53 5.12
N CYS A 75 13.97 16.71 5.61
CA CYS A 75 15.11 17.43 5.08
C CYS A 75 16.45 16.69 5.20
N THR A 76 16.64 15.83 6.20
CA THR A 76 17.86 14.99 6.28
C THR A 76 18.03 14.10 5.05
N ALA A 77 16.93 13.59 4.48
CA ALA A 77 16.91 12.78 3.27
C ALA A 77 16.86 13.61 1.98
N LEU A 78 16.29 14.82 2.03
CA LEU A 78 16.01 15.65 0.86
C LEU A 78 17.08 16.71 0.57
N LYS A 79 17.96 17.04 1.51
CA LYS A 79 18.94 18.13 1.43
C LYS A 79 19.83 18.14 0.19
N ASN A 80 20.05 16.97 -0.42
CA ASN A 80 20.85 16.82 -1.63
C ASN A 80 20.01 16.79 -2.94
N LYS A 81 18.69 16.91 -2.83
CA LYS A 81 17.82 17.01 -4.00
C LYS A 81 17.67 18.48 -4.41
N PRO A 82 18.03 18.85 -5.67
CA PRO A 82 18.12 20.28 -6.07
C PRO A 82 16.86 21.10 -5.73
N ALA A 83 15.67 20.57 -5.98
CA ALA A 83 14.40 21.25 -5.69
C ALA A 83 14.16 21.52 -4.19
N TRP A 84 14.72 20.70 -3.29
CA TRP A 84 14.50 20.75 -1.84
C TRP A 84 15.63 21.44 -1.09
N GLN A 85 16.82 21.51 -1.69
CA GLN A 85 18.02 22.05 -1.06
C GLN A 85 17.81 23.47 -0.49
N PRO A 86 17.20 24.45 -1.21
CA PRO A 86 17.03 25.81 -0.67
C PRO A 86 16.13 25.86 0.55
N VAL A 87 14.98 25.16 0.54
CA VAL A 87 14.04 25.16 1.66
C VAL A 87 14.59 24.42 2.87
N CYS A 88 15.32 23.31 2.65
CA CYS A 88 15.98 22.56 3.73
C CYS A 88 17.15 23.36 4.34
N ALA A 89 17.91 24.13 3.55
CA ALA A 89 18.95 25.02 4.04
C ALA A 89 18.35 26.16 4.90
N ARG A 90 17.23 26.73 4.47
CA ARG A 90 16.50 27.74 5.23
C ARG A 90 15.92 27.17 6.53
N ALA A 91 15.40 25.93 6.51
CA ALA A 91 14.92 25.25 7.70
C ALA A 91 16.01 25.09 8.78
N ASN A 92 17.23 24.79 8.37
CA ASN A 92 18.37 24.64 9.29
C ASN A 92 18.79 25.97 9.97
N GLN A 93 18.35 27.12 9.44
CA GLN A 93 18.63 28.45 10.02
C GLN A 93 17.59 28.86 11.05
N LEU A 94 16.43 28.23 11.07
CA LEU A 94 15.36 28.53 12.01
C LEU A 94 15.63 27.81 13.36
N VAL A 95 15.95 28.60 14.37
CA VAL A 95 16.18 28.11 15.73
C VAL A 95 14.89 28.30 16.54
N GLN A 96 14.27 27.21 16.98
CA GLN A 96 13.04 27.21 17.78
C GLN A 96 11.96 28.19 17.23
N PRO A 97 11.54 28.01 15.97
CA PRO A 97 10.55 28.90 15.36
C PRO A 97 9.22 28.82 16.11
N ASP A 98 8.56 29.95 16.31
CA ASP A 98 7.18 30.00 16.78
C ASP A 98 6.20 29.63 15.65
N ASN A 99 4.91 29.47 15.97
CA ASN A 99 3.92 29.05 14.98
C ASN A 99 3.77 30.08 13.83
N ASN A 100 3.88 31.40 14.09
CA ASN A 100 3.80 32.40 13.06
C ASN A 100 5.00 32.34 12.10
N SER A 101 6.19 32.11 12.63
CA SER A 101 7.40 31.90 11.82
C SER A 101 7.30 30.64 10.96
N LEU A 102 6.65 29.57 11.45
CA LEU A 102 6.39 28.36 10.68
C LEU A 102 5.39 28.58 9.55
N HIS A 103 4.28 29.30 9.80
CA HIS A 103 3.35 29.70 8.74
C HIS A 103 4.07 30.50 7.65
N ALA A 104 4.82 31.53 8.04
CA ALA A 104 5.61 32.32 7.09
C ALA A 104 6.63 31.46 6.32
N PHE A 105 7.29 30.52 6.99
CA PHE A 105 8.23 29.60 6.34
C PHE A 105 7.58 28.79 5.23
N PHE A 106 6.41 28.16 5.50
CA PHE A 106 5.71 27.37 4.50
C PHE A 106 5.11 28.25 3.40
N GLU A 107 4.45 29.35 3.73
CA GLU A 107 3.80 30.23 2.75
C GLU A 107 4.80 30.90 1.80
N GLU A 108 5.95 31.30 2.32
CA GLU A 108 7.02 31.90 1.49
C GLU A 108 7.78 30.84 0.69
N GLY A 109 7.99 29.66 1.24
CA GLY A 109 8.85 28.63 0.64
C GLY A 109 8.14 27.69 -0.32
N PHE A 110 6.82 27.59 -0.24
CA PHE A 110 6.07 26.55 -0.97
C PHE A 110 4.87 27.11 -1.73
N THR A 111 4.42 26.32 -2.70
CA THR A 111 3.14 26.48 -3.40
C THR A 111 2.30 25.24 -3.12
N PRO A 112 1.05 25.38 -2.63
CA PRO A 112 0.14 24.25 -2.45
C PRO A 112 -0.46 23.81 -3.78
N TYR A 113 -0.59 22.50 -3.95
CA TYR A 113 -1.25 21.86 -5.10
C TYR A 113 -2.30 20.89 -4.59
N GLN A 114 -3.56 21.10 -4.96
CA GLN A 114 -4.62 20.16 -4.65
C GLN A 114 -4.43 18.87 -5.46
N VAL A 115 -4.60 17.73 -4.79
CA VAL A 115 -4.45 16.42 -5.41
C VAL A 115 -5.79 15.92 -5.94
N TYR A 116 -5.78 15.36 -7.15
CA TYR A 116 -6.97 14.81 -7.81
C TYR A 116 -6.74 13.37 -8.25
N ASN A 117 -7.81 12.58 -8.21
CA ASN A 117 -7.86 11.26 -8.81
C ASN A 117 -7.99 11.36 -10.36
N PRO A 118 -7.71 10.28 -11.10
CA PRO A 118 -7.85 10.28 -12.56
C PRO A 118 -9.26 10.60 -13.07
N ASP A 119 -10.30 10.43 -12.26
CA ASP A 119 -11.69 10.77 -12.55
C ASP A 119 -12.02 12.24 -12.27
N GLY A 120 -11.06 13.04 -11.82
CA GLY A 120 -11.23 14.45 -11.48
C GLY A 120 -11.78 14.69 -10.06
N SER A 121 -12.02 13.66 -9.27
CA SER A 121 -12.45 13.84 -7.88
C SER A 121 -11.27 14.26 -6.99
N SER A 122 -11.50 15.20 -6.07
CA SER A 122 -10.52 15.63 -5.05
C SER A 122 -10.64 14.85 -3.74
N GLN A 123 -11.56 13.89 -3.66
CA GLN A 123 -11.81 13.10 -2.46
C GLN A 123 -11.29 11.67 -2.63
N GLY A 124 -10.72 11.12 -1.55
CA GLY A 124 -10.22 9.77 -1.55
C GLY A 124 -10.22 9.12 -0.18
N LEU A 125 -9.76 7.90 -0.11
CA LEU A 125 -9.76 7.08 1.09
C LEU A 125 -8.54 7.38 1.97
N ILE A 126 -8.82 7.74 3.22
CA ILE A 126 -7.81 7.90 4.28
C ILE A 126 -8.02 6.78 5.30
N THR A 127 -6.97 6.00 5.52
CA THR A 127 -6.92 4.95 6.55
C THR A 127 -5.84 5.26 7.57
N GLY A 128 -5.68 4.41 8.58
CA GLY A 128 -4.67 4.59 9.60
C GLY A 128 -3.83 3.34 9.81
N TYR A 129 -2.56 3.55 10.18
CA TYR A 129 -1.65 2.49 10.61
C TYR A 129 -0.90 2.90 11.87
N TYR A 130 -0.24 1.94 12.50
CA TYR A 130 0.44 2.14 13.77
C TYR A 130 1.59 1.16 13.95
N GLU A 131 2.42 1.36 14.95
CA GLU A 131 3.47 0.42 15.36
C GLU A 131 2.92 -0.49 16.47
N PRO A 132 2.62 -1.79 16.19
CA PRO A 132 2.11 -2.73 17.20
C PRO A 132 3.20 -3.19 18.16
N LYS A 133 2.77 -3.61 19.37
CA LYS A 133 3.57 -4.33 20.34
C LYS A 133 3.16 -5.80 20.37
N LEU A 134 4.11 -6.71 20.24
CA LEU A 134 3.90 -8.15 20.33
C LEU A 134 4.77 -8.70 21.48
N TYR A 135 4.31 -9.80 22.08
CA TYR A 135 5.15 -10.57 23.03
C TYR A 135 5.92 -11.65 22.27
N GLY A 136 7.22 -11.74 22.53
CA GLY A 136 8.07 -12.66 21.79
C GLY A 136 9.33 -13.09 22.54
N SER A 137 10.13 -13.92 21.90
CA SER A 137 11.40 -14.43 22.41
C SER A 137 12.37 -14.65 21.24
N ARG A 138 13.68 -14.61 21.51
CA ARG A 138 14.70 -14.99 20.52
C ARG A 138 14.82 -16.49 20.32
N VAL A 139 14.22 -17.28 21.20
CA VAL A 139 14.22 -18.75 21.13
C VAL A 139 12.79 -19.27 21.12
N LYS A 140 12.58 -20.36 20.37
CA LYS A 140 11.31 -21.05 20.34
C LYS A 140 10.98 -21.71 21.67
N THR A 141 9.74 -21.53 22.15
CA THR A 141 9.22 -22.17 23.36
C THR A 141 7.80 -22.67 23.15
N ALA A 142 7.19 -23.30 24.15
CA ALA A 142 5.78 -23.71 24.08
C ALA A 142 4.84 -22.48 23.92
N ARG A 143 5.20 -21.33 24.51
CA ARG A 143 4.46 -20.07 24.40
C ARG A 143 4.77 -19.35 23.10
N PHE A 144 6.05 -19.15 22.79
CA PHE A 144 6.53 -18.40 21.65
C PHE A 144 6.84 -19.36 20.48
N ARG A 145 5.87 -19.60 19.62
CA ARG A 145 5.95 -20.66 18.60
C ARG A 145 5.85 -20.19 17.16
N TYR A 146 5.37 -18.96 16.92
CA TYR A 146 5.21 -18.41 15.58
C TYR A 146 6.43 -17.59 15.17
N PRO A 147 7.16 -18.01 14.11
CA PRO A 147 8.40 -17.36 13.72
C PRO A 147 8.16 -16.05 13.00
N LEU A 148 8.90 -15.02 13.37
CA LEU A 148 9.07 -13.78 12.64
C LEU A 148 10.39 -13.88 11.87
N TYR A 149 10.30 -13.95 10.54
CA TYR A 149 11.44 -14.24 9.69
C TYR A 149 12.14 -12.98 9.17
N GLY A 150 13.47 -13.05 9.06
CA GLY A 150 14.31 -12.21 8.23
C GLY A 150 14.21 -12.56 6.76
N VAL A 151 14.89 -11.78 5.91
CA VAL A 151 14.90 -12.00 4.46
C VAL A 151 15.57 -13.33 4.12
N PRO A 152 14.93 -14.20 3.33
CA PRO A 152 15.51 -15.48 2.89
C PRO A 152 16.65 -15.26 1.90
N ASP A 153 17.66 -16.14 1.91
CA ASP A 153 18.80 -16.06 0.99
C ASP A 153 18.42 -16.37 -0.47
N ASP A 154 17.39 -17.17 -0.67
CA ASP A 154 16.91 -17.59 -1.98
C ASP A 154 15.85 -16.66 -2.58
N LEU A 155 15.50 -15.57 -1.89
CA LEU A 155 14.56 -14.58 -2.40
C LEU A 155 15.26 -13.63 -3.38
N LEU A 156 14.87 -13.70 -4.64
CA LEU A 156 15.41 -12.86 -5.70
C LEU A 156 14.56 -11.61 -5.90
N THR A 157 15.21 -10.46 -5.99
CA THR A 157 14.61 -9.24 -6.58
C THR A 157 14.81 -9.30 -8.09
N ILE A 158 13.73 -9.11 -8.84
CA ILE A 158 13.73 -9.16 -10.30
C ILE A 158 13.52 -7.74 -10.82
N ASP A 159 14.56 -7.16 -11.40
CA ASP A 159 14.50 -5.86 -12.06
C ASP A 159 14.76 -6.05 -13.56
N LEU A 160 13.74 -5.79 -14.36
CA LEU A 160 13.77 -5.83 -15.82
C LEU A 160 13.41 -4.46 -16.42
N SER A 161 13.43 -3.40 -15.62
CA SER A 161 12.95 -2.07 -16.00
C SER A 161 13.76 -1.43 -17.13
N GLU A 162 15.02 -1.79 -17.30
CA GLU A 162 15.86 -1.31 -18.43
C GLU A 162 15.33 -1.78 -19.79
N VAL A 163 14.77 -3.00 -19.85
CA VAL A 163 14.25 -3.61 -21.10
C VAL A 163 12.72 -3.46 -21.17
N TYR A 164 12.04 -3.52 -20.04
CA TYR A 164 10.59 -3.43 -19.90
C TYR A 164 10.21 -2.31 -18.92
N PRO A 165 10.21 -1.02 -19.35
CA PRO A 165 9.95 0.13 -18.47
C PRO A 165 8.65 0.05 -17.68
N GLN A 166 7.61 -0.62 -18.22
CA GLN A 166 6.34 -0.85 -17.54
C GLN A 166 6.44 -1.72 -16.29
N LEU A 167 7.57 -2.41 -16.07
CA LEU A 167 7.81 -3.24 -14.88
C LEU A 167 8.50 -2.47 -13.73
N LYS A 168 8.93 -1.22 -13.97
CA LYS A 168 9.73 -0.42 -13.04
C LYS A 168 9.11 -0.31 -11.64
N ASP A 169 7.79 -0.16 -11.58
CA ASP A 169 7.08 0.03 -10.31
C ASP A 169 6.49 -1.27 -9.74
N LEU A 170 6.78 -2.41 -10.38
CA LEU A 170 6.33 -3.71 -9.91
C LEU A 170 7.35 -4.32 -8.95
N ARG A 171 6.86 -4.77 -7.80
CA ARG A 171 7.68 -5.49 -6.81
C ARG A 171 7.79 -6.97 -7.19
N LEU A 172 8.54 -7.26 -8.26
CA LEU A 172 8.72 -8.62 -8.75
C LEU A 172 9.73 -9.36 -7.86
N ARG A 173 9.29 -10.49 -7.30
CA ARG A 173 10.09 -11.38 -6.45
C ARG A 173 9.95 -12.82 -6.91
N GLY A 174 11.01 -13.59 -6.79
CA GLY A 174 11.01 -14.97 -7.18
C GLY A 174 12.11 -15.76 -6.50
N ARG A 175 12.22 -17.01 -6.90
CA ARG A 175 13.30 -17.95 -6.53
C ARG A 175 13.74 -18.76 -7.73
N LEU A 176 14.94 -19.30 -7.69
CA LEU A 176 15.41 -20.19 -8.73
C LEU A 176 14.80 -21.59 -8.57
N GLN A 177 14.38 -22.16 -9.69
CA GLN A 177 14.03 -23.55 -9.82
C GLN A 177 14.73 -24.12 -11.07
N GLY A 178 15.88 -24.74 -10.88
CA GLY A 178 16.79 -25.05 -11.96
C GLY A 178 17.29 -23.75 -12.62
N ASN A 179 17.07 -23.60 -13.92
CA ASN A 179 17.41 -22.40 -14.70
C ASN A 179 16.24 -21.42 -14.90
N ARG A 180 15.14 -21.59 -14.14
CA ARG A 180 13.93 -20.76 -14.23
C ARG A 180 13.75 -19.94 -12.96
N VAL A 181 13.36 -18.66 -13.11
CA VAL A 181 12.83 -17.86 -12.03
C VAL A 181 11.33 -18.14 -11.93
N VAL A 182 10.87 -18.60 -10.77
CA VAL A 182 9.46 -18.84 -10.45
C VAL A 182 9.04 -17.93 -9.29
N PRO A 183 7.73 -17.68 -9.09
CA PRO A 183 7.26 -16.90 -7.94
C PRO A 183 7.80 -17.44 -6.61
N TYR A 184 8.08 -16.54 -5.67
CA TYR A 184 8.44 -16.97 -4.32
C TYR A 184 7.25 -17.63 -3.62
N TYR A 185 7.52 -18.39 -2.57
CA TYR A 185 6.50 -19.09 -1.81
C TYR A 185 5.43 -18.13 -1.27
N ASN A 186 4.17 -18.54 -1.36
CA ASN A 186 3.06 -17.80 -0.76
C ASN A 186 3.01 -18.04 0.77
N ARG A 187 2.19 -17.26 1.48
CA ARG A 187 2.01 -17.38 2.94
C ARG A 187 1.73 -18.79 3.39
N GLY A 188 0.75 -19.46 2.78
CA GLY A 188 0.38 -20.82 3.19
C GLY A 188 1.52 -21.83 3.02
N GLU A 189 2.37 -21.64 2.01
CA GLU A 189 3.55 -22.47 1.81
C GLU A 189 4.65 -22.17 2.84
N ILE A 190 4.84 -20.88 3.19
CA ILE A 190 5.78 -20.46 4.22
C ILE A 190 5.35 -20.98 5.59
N ASP A 191 4.10 -20.76 5.98
CA ASP A 191 3.56 -21.17 7.28
C ASP A 191 3.54 -22.69 7.45
N ASN A 192 3.42 -23.45 6.32
CA ASN A 192 3.51 -24.92 6.29
C ASN A 192 4.95 -25.45 6.16
N GLY A 193 5.97 -24.60 6.25
CA GLY A 193 7.38 -25.00 6.26
C GLY A 193 7.95 -25.49 4.92
N LYS A 194 7.31 -25.14 3.78
CA LYS A 194 7.83 -25.47 2.44
C LYS A 194 8.97 -24.57 1.99
N ALA A 195 9.03 -23.33 2.49
CA ALA A 195 10.10 -22.41 2.19
C ALA A 195 11.34 -22.71 3.05
N PRO A 196 12.57 -22.58 2.52
CA PRO A 196 13.81 -22.89 3.23
C PRO A 196 14.20 -21.73 4.18
N LEU A 197 13.41 -21.52 5.22
CA LEU A 197 13.55 -20.40 6.16
C LEU A 197 14.25 -20.75 7.46
N GLN A 198 14.73 -21.99 7.62
CA GLN A 198 15.46 -22.42 8.81
C GLN A 198 16.71 -21.57 9.03
N GLY A 199 16.86 -21.01 10.24
CA GLY A 199 17.95 -20.10 10.60
C GLY A 199 17.70 -18.63 10.20
N ARG A 200 16.52 -18.31 9.68
CA ARG A 200 16.08 -16.93 9.37
C ARG A 200 15.11 -16.37 10.39
N GLU A 201 14.84 -17.10 11.47
CA GLU A 201 13.99 -16.64 12.57
C GLU A 201 14.71 -15.55 13.37
N LEU A 202 14.15 -14.33 13.35
CA LEU A 202 14.63 -13.22 14.18
C LEU A 202 14.07 -13.32 15.60
N PHE A 203 12.79 -13.65 15.68
CA PHE A 203 12.03 -13.82 16.91
C PHE A 203 10.96 -14.88 16.74
N TRP A 204 10.43 -15.36 17.86
CA TRP A 204 9.27 -16.22 17.96
C TRP A 204 8.22 -15.48 18.77
N VAL A 205 7.00 -15.32 18.24
CA VAL A 205 5.92 -14.62 18.92
C VAL A 205 4.82 -15.58 19.38
N GLU A 206 3.99 -15.14 20.31
CA GLU A 206 2.99 -16.00 20.93
C GLU A 206 1.69 -16.11 20.11
N ASN A 207 1.41 -15.15 19.21
CA ASN A 207 0.12 -15.05 18.54
C ASN A 207 0.28 -14.85 17.01
N ALA A 208 -0.27 -15.80 16.23
CA ALA A 208 -0.20 -15.76 14.77
C ALA A 208 -1.00 -14.58 14.16
N VAL A 209 -2.09 -14.16 14.79
CA VAL A 209 -2.91 -13.06 14.28
C VAL A 209 -2.20 -11.72 14.50
N GLU A 210 -1.54 -11.55 15.66
CA GLU A 210 -0.72 -10.37 15.91
C GLU A 210 0.48 -10.30 14.95
N LEU A 211 1.13 -11.44 14.68
CA LEU A 211 2.20 -11.53 13.67
C LEU A 211 1.69 -11.16 12.29
N PHE A 212 0.51 -11.63 11.91
CA PHE A 212 -0.12 -11.28 10.65
C PHE A 212 -0.37 -9.77 10.54
N PHE A 213 -0.90 -9.14 11.59
CA PHE A 213 -1.11 -7.69 11.60
C PHE A 213 0.21 -6.91 11.61
N LEU A 214 1.24 -7.40 12.32
CA LEU A 214 2.59 -6.82 12.23
C LEU A 214 3.10 -6.79 10.77
N GLN A 215 2.86 -7.85 10.00
CA GLN A 215 3.24 -7.90 8.59
C GLN A 215 2.45 -6.90 7.72
N ILE A 216 1.21 -6.60 8.08
CA ILE A 216 0.42 -5.55 7.41
C ILE A 216 0.94 -4.16 7.77
N GLN A 217 1.29 -3.92 9.05
CA GLN A 217 1.79 -2.63 9.53
C GLN A 217 3.23 -2.35 9.06
N GLY A 218 4.03 -3.39 8.80
CA GLY A 218 5.40 -3.29 8.30
C GLY A 218 6.46 -2.96 9.37
N SER A 219 6.08 -2.58 10.58
CA SER A 219 6.99 -2.34 11.71
C SER A 219 6.31 -2.63 13.04
N GLY A 220 7.08 -2.88 14.09
CA GLY A 220 6.55 -3.14 15.42
C GLY A 220 7.64 -3.33 16.48
N ARG A 221 7.20 -3.56 17.72
CA ARG A 221 8.08 -3.85 18.85
C ARG A 221 7.77 -5.20 19.44
N ILE A 222 8.82 -5.95 19.71
CA ILE A 222 8.76 -7.26 20.36
C ILE A 222 9.17 -7.08 21.80
N GLU A 223 8.26 -7.27 22.74
CA GLU A 223 8.55 -7.30 24.17
C GLU A 223 9.10 -8.68 24.52
N LEU A 224 10.36 -8.72 24.97
CA LEU A 224 11.06 -9.92 25.34
C LEU A 224 10.74 -10.34 26.80
N PRO A 225 11.05 -11.59 27.21
CA PRO A 225 10.73 -12.07 28.56
C PRO A 225 11.38 -11.27 29.70
N ASP A 226 12.47 -10.54 29.43
CA ASP A 226 13.15 -9.65 30.38
C ASP A 226 12.53 -8.23 30.43
N GLY A 227 11.44 -7.99 29.67
CA GLY A 227 10.79 -6.69 29.56
C GLY A 227 11.43 -5.72 28.57
N SER A 228 12.56 -6.07 27.97
CA SER A 228 13.18 -5.24 26.94
C SER A 228 12.36 -5.24 25.63
N LEU A 229 12.48 -4.15 24.87
CA LEU A 229 11.78 -3.97 23.59
C LEU A 229 12.78 -4.03 22.44
N ALA A 230 12.68 -5.07 21.62
CA ALA A 230 13.35 -5.12 20.32
C ALA A 230 12.45 -4.49 19.24
N LYS A 231 13.02 -3.66 18.34
CA LYS A 231 12.30 -3.04 17.25
C LYS A 231 12.53 -3.81 15.97
N VAL A 232 11.46 -4.02 15.20
CA VAL A 232 11.51 -4.67 13.89
C VAL A 232 10.89 -3.77 12.84
N GLY A 233 11.43 -3.79 11.64
CA GLY A 233 10.93 -3.05 10.50
C GLY A 233 10.95 -3.88 9.24
N TYR A 234 10.13 -3.49 8.28
CA TYR A 234 10.08 -4.08 6.95
C TYR A 234 11.48 -4.20 6.33
N ALA A 235 11.77 -5.34 5.81
CA ALA A 235 12.99 -5.58 5.03
C ALA A 235 12.65 -5.95 3.58
N GLU A 236 11.73 -6.91 3.38
CA GLU A 236 11.33 -7.36 2.05
C GLU A 236 9.96 -8.09 2.11
N GLN A 237 9.44 -8.45 0.95
CA GLN A 237 8.22 -9.26 0.82
C GLN A 237 8.37 -10.35 -0.25
N ASN A 238 7.46 -11.32 -0.24
CA ASN A 238 7.50 -12.47 -1.16
C ASN A 238 7.02 -12.18 -2.60
N GLY A 239 6.66 -10.94 -2.94
CA GLY A 239 6.17 -10.57 -4.28
C GLY A 239 4.73 -10.99 -4.59
N GLN A 240 4.05 -11.68 -3.68
CA GLN A 240 2.66 -12.08 -3.86
C GLN A 240 1.71 -10.89 -3.62
N PRO A 241 0.58 -10.82 -4.33
CA PRO A 241 -0.38 -9.74 -4.16
C PRO A 241 -1.04 -9.81 -2.78
N TYR A 242 -1.31 -8.63 -2.19
CA TYR A 242 -2.07 -8.54 -0.96
C TYR A 242 -3.55 -8.87 -1.19
N SER A 243 -4.12 -9.71 -0.33
CA SER A 243 -5.54 -10.04 -0.29
C SER A 243 -6.11 -9.76 1.11
N SER A 244 -7.12 -8.89 1.20
CA SER A 244 -7.72 -8.51 2.48
C SER A 244 -8.48 -9.67 3.11
N ILE A 245 -8.01 -10.13 4.28
CA ILE A 245 -8.71 -11.14 5.09
C ILE A 245 -10.07 -10.64 5.55
N GLY A 246 -10.17 -9.36 5.95
CA GLY A 246 -11.44 -8.76 6.33
C GLY A 246 -12.48 -8.88 5.22
N ARG A 247 -12.11 -8.58 3.97
CA ARG A 247 -13.00 -8.76 2.82
C ARG A 247 -13.38 -10.22 2.62
N LYS A 248 -12.42 -11.15 2.73
CA LYS A 248 -12.70 -12.59 2.62
C LYS A 248 -13.66 -13.10 3.68
N LEU A 249 -13.53 -12.60 4.91
CA LEU A 249 -14.47 -12.95 6.00
C LEU A 249 -15.87 -12.40 5.74
N VAL A 250 -16.00 -11.21 5.14
CA VAL A 250 -17.29 -10.68 4.66
C VAL A 250 -17.87 -11.56 3.56
N ASP A 251 -17.06 -11.94 2.57
CA ASP A 251 -17.49 -12.76 1.43
C ASP A 251 -18.04 -14.15 1.87
N ILE A 252 -17.54 -14.70 2.97
CA ILE A 252 -18.08 -15.97 3.57
C ILE A 252 -19.16 -15.74 4.63
N GLY A 253 -19.64 -14.50 4.81
CA GLY A 253 -20.71 -14.17 5.72
C GLY A 253 -20.35 -14.18 7.22
N ALA A 254 -19.05 -14.10 7.56
CA ALA A 254 -18.60 -14.10 8.95
C ALA A 254 -19.00 -12.80 9.70
N PHE A 255 -19.04 -11.69 8.99
CA PHE A 255 -19.57 -10.38 9.45
C PHE A 255 -19.86 -9.46 8.25
N LYS A 256 -20.51 -8.34 8.49
CA LYS A 256 -20.83 -7.34 7.46
C LYS A 256 -19.60 -6.47 7.15
N LEU A 257 -19.62 -5.78 5.99
CA LEU A 257 -18.51 -4.93 5.57
C LEU A 257 -18.18 -3.80 6.56
N GLU A 258 -19.22 -3.24 7.19
CA GLU A 258 -19.10 -2.17 8.20
C GLU A 258 -18.43 -2.68 9.49
N GLU A 259 -18.53 -3.98 9.74
CA GLU A 259 -17.94 -4.66 10.91
C GLU A 259 -16.51 -5.16 10.64
N SER A 260 -16.01 -5.02 9.39
CA SER A 260 -14.67 -5.49 8.97
C SER A 260 -13.56 -4.62 9.57
N SER A 261 -13.26 -4.84 10.85
CA SER A 261 -12.20 -4.19 11.61
C SER A 261 -11.15 -5.20 12.06
N MET A 262 -9.94 -4.71 12.39
CA MET A 262 -8.88 -5.54 12.98
C MET A 262 -9.37 -6.26 14.24
N GLN A 263 -10.11 -5.58 15.09
CA GLN A 263 -10.65 -6.11 16.34
C GLN A 263 -11.62 -7.28 16.07
N ASN A 264 -12.52 -7.13 15.11
CA ASN A 264 -13.47 -8.19 14.75
C ASN A 264 -12.80 -9.39 14.09
N ILE A 265 -11.73 -9.16 13.30
CA ILE A 265 -10.91 -10.25 12.76
C ILE A 265 -10.23 -11.03 13.89
N LYS A 266 -9.66 -10.34 14.90
CA LYS A 266 -9.05 -10.96 16.08
C LYS A 266 -10.08 -11.78 16.88
N LEU A 267 -11.27 -11.22 17.11
CA LEU A 267 -12.37 -11.92 17.80
C LEU A 267 -12.85 -13.16 17.01
N TRP A 268 -12.94 -13.04 15.68
CA TRP A 268 -13.30 -14.17 14.84
C TRP A 268 -12.24 -15.29 14.92
N ALA A 269 -10.96 -14.93 14.87
CA ALA A 269 -9.86 -15.88 14.99
C ALA A 269 -9.88 -16.63 16.33
N GLN A 270 -10.15 -15.93 17.45
CA GLN A 270 -10.29 -16.54 18.76
C GLN A 270 -11.46 -17.54 18.84
N LYS A 271 -12.57 -17.25 18.15
CA LYS A 271 -13.74 -18.13 18.10
C LYS A 271 -13.60 -19.30 17.10
N ASN A 272 -12.63 -19.23 16.19
CA ASN A 272 -12.44 -20.22 15.13
C ASN A 272 -10.97 -20.69 15.01
N PRO A 273 -10.36 -21.20 16.08
CA PRO A 273 -8.94 -21.57 16.08
C PRO A 273 -8.59 -22.61 15.02
N ASP A 274 -9.48 -23.57 14.76
CA ASP A 274 -9.27 -24.63 13.75
C ASP A 274 -9.28 -24.11 12.29
N LYS A 275 -9.80 -22.89 12.06
CA LYS A 275 -9.84 -22.25 10.74
C LYS A 275 -8.76 -21.19 10.56
N LEU A 276 -7.99 -20.89 11.60
CA LEU A 276 -7.07 -19.75 11.64
C LEU A 276 -6.02 -19.83 10.52
N ASP A 277 -5.29 -20.92 10.41
CA ASP A 277 -4.21 -21.07 9.42
C ASP A 277 -4.74 -20.94 7.98
N LYS A 278 -5.90 -21.56 7.70
CA LYS A 278 -6.55 -21.44 6.39
C LYS A 278 -6.98 -20.02 6.10
N MET A 279 -7.49 -19.32 7.11
CA MET A 279 -7.91 -17.92 6.99
C MET A 279 -6.71 -17.00 6.73
N LEU A 280 -5.62 -17.13 7.47
CA LEU A 280 -4.41 -16.35 7.25
C LEU A 280 -3.80 -16.61 5.85
N ALA A 281 -3.82 -17.86 5.38
CA ALA A 281 -3.34 -18.25 4.06
C ALA A 281 -4.14 -17.66 2.88
N LEU A 282 -5.36 -17.13 3.11
CA LEU A 282 -6.13 -16.40 2.08
C LEU A 282 -5.43 -15.11 1.61
N ASN A 283 -4.53 -14.57 2.43
CA ASN A 283 -3.60 -13.53 1.99
C ASN A 283 -2.27 -14.17 1.58
N PRO A 284 -1.95 -14.32 0.30
CA PRO A 284 -0.70 -14.95 -0.14
C PRO A 284 0.55 -14.11 0.14
N SER A 285 0.38 -12.80 0.39
CA SER A 285 1.49 -11.88 0.69
C SER A 285 2.13 -12.20 2.04
N TYR A 286 3.45 -12.17 2.09
CA TYR A 286 4.26 -12.38 3.30
C TYR A 286 5.35 -11.31 3.38
N VAL A 287 5.55 -10.72 4.57
CA VAL A 287 6.57 -9.70 4.84
C VAL A 287 7.67 -10.28 5.69
N PHE A 288 8.91 -10.04 5.29
CA PHE A 288 10.14 -10.36 6.01
C PHE A 288 10.67 -9.11 6.69
N PHE A 289 11.27 -9.27 7.85
CA PHE A 289 11.68 -8.18 8.72
C PHE A 289 13.20 -8.10 8.88
N ARG A 290 13.64 -6.99 9.42
CA ARG A 290 14.97 -6.82 10.01
C ARG A 290 14.83 -6.25 11.41
N GLU A 291 15.75 -6.58 12.28
CA GLU A 291 15.88 -5.90 13.58
C GLU A 291 16.41 -4.49 13.33
N LEU A 292 15.82 -3.51 13.97
CA LEU A 292 16.23 -2.11 13.86
C LEU A 292 17.18 -1.77 15.02
N PRO A 293 18.12 -0.83 14.82
CA PRO A 293 19.03 -0.40 15.88
C PRO A 293 18.30 0.08 17.13
N ASN A 294 18.87 -0.22 18.29
CA ASN A 294 18.42 0.36 19.55
C ASN A 294 18.64 1.88 19.52
N GLY A 295 17.72 2.65 20.11
CA GLY A 295 17.81 4.12 20.16
C GLY A 295 17.08 4.86 19.06
N LEU A 296 16.57 4.20 18.01
CA LEU A 296 15.65 4.87 17.08
C LEU A 296 14.38 5.28 17.84
N PRO A 297 13.90 6.54 17.70
CA PRO A 297 12.69 7.01 18.38
C PRO A 297 11.43 6.31 17.88
N ALA A 298 11.38 5.99 16.57
CA ALA A 298 10.25 5.41 15.88
C ALA A 298 10.74 4.51 14.73
N PRO A 299 9.85 3.73 14.08
CA PRO A 299 10.20 2.95 12.89
C PRO A 299 10.63 3.87 11.74
N LEU A 300 11.47 3.33 10.86
CA LEU A 300 11.88 4.04 9.65
C LEU A 300 10.80 3.86 8.57
N GLY A 301 10.30 4.97 8.02
CA GLY A 301 9.44 4.96 6.84
C GLY A 301 10.22 4.70 5.54
N ALA A 302 9.52 4.63 4.41
CA ALA A 302 10.12 4.41 3.10
C ALA A 302 11.09 5.53 2.66
N LEU A 303 10.95 6.74 3.21
CA LEU A 303 11.93 7.83 3.03
C LEU A 303 13.28 7.53 3.72
N GLY A 304 13.34 6.55 4.62
CA GLY A 304 14.54 6.21 5.40
C GLY A 304 14.73 7.07 6.66
N VAL A 305 13.71 7.81 7.07
CA VAL A 305 13.72 8.63 8.29
C VAL A 305 12.74 8.08 9.34
N PRO A 306 12.95 8.36 10.64
CA PRO A 306 11.99 7.98 11.67
C PRO A 306 10.62 8.63 11.43
N LEU A 307 9.55 7.84 11.60
CA LEU A 307 8.19 8.36 11.51
C LEU A 307 7.85 9.22 12.73
N THR A 308 7.04 10.25 12.53
CA THR A 308 6.53 11.10 13.61
C THR A 308 5.06 10.78 13.83
N ASN A 309 4.70 10.42 15.08
CA ASN A 309 3.33 10.10 15.46
C ASN A 309 2.39 11.22 15.02
N GLU A 310 1.32 10.86 14.32
CA GLU A 310 0.29 11.75 13.81
C GLU A 310 0.75 12.80 12.76
N TYR A 311 2.03 12.81 12.36
CA TYR A 311 2.58 13.76 11.39
C TYR A 311 3.28 13.09 10.20
N SER A 312 3.37 11.76 10.17
CA SER A 312 3.83 11.00 9.01
C SER A 312 2.64 10.38 8.28
N LEU A 313 2.69 10.41 6.96
CA LEU A 313 1.66 9.89 6.06
C LEU A 313 2.31 8.89 5.09
N ALA A 314 1.72 7.71 4.96
CA ALA A 314 2.05 6.82 3.87
C ALA A 314 1.20 7.15 2.63
N VAL A 315 1.84 7.25 1.47
CA VAL A 315 1.25 7.71 0.21
C VAL A 315 1.60 6.78 -0.96
N ASP A 316 0.95 6.96 -2.09
CA ASP A 316 1.43 6.40 -3.36
C ASP A 316 2.56 7.26 -3.92
N ALA A 317 3.80 6.79 -3.78
CA ALA A 317 4.98 7.52 -4.20
C ALA A 317 5.09 7.74 -5.73
N ARG A 318 4.23 7.09 -6.52
CA ARG A 318 4.10 7.36 -7.96
C ARG A 318 3.40 8.69 -8.23
N THR A 319 2.60 9.16 -7.27
CA THR A 319 1.89 10.44 -7.38
C THR A 319 2.49 11.48 -6.43
N ILE A 320 2.63 11.17 -5.14
CA ILE A 320 3.12 12.11 -4.14
C ILE A 320 4.58 11.79 -3.81
N PRO A 321 5.52 12.71 -4.08
CA PRO A 321 6.93 12.44 -3.82
C PRO A 321 7.21 12.30 -2.33
N LEU A 322 8.02 11.27 -1.99
CA LEU A 322 8.45 11.07 -0.61
C LEU A 322 9.24 12.27 -0.09
N GLY A 323 8.92 12.68 1.12
CA GLY A 323 9.47 13.81 1.84
C GLY A 323 8.67 15.11 1.70
N ALA A 324 7.72 15.17 0.76
CA ALA A 324 6.88 16.34 0.56
C ALA A 324 5.94 16.57 1.75
N PRO A 325 5.73 17.84 2.18
CA PRO A 325 4.65 18.19 3.07
C PRO A 325 3.30 17.98 2.37
N VAL A 326 2.36 17.37 3.07
CA VAL A 326 0.99 17.08 2.60
C VAL A 326 0.01 17.62 3.61
N PHE A 327 -0.77 18.61 3.22
CA PHE A 327 -1.91 19.03 4.03
C PHE A 327 -3.05 18.05 3.80
N LEU A 328 -3.47 17.40 4.88
CA LEU A 328 -4.58 16.45 4.91
C LEU A 328 -5.79 17.13 5.57
N SER A 329 -6.94 17.06 4.90
CA SER A 329 -8.23 17.45 5.46
C SER A 329 -9.17 16.25 5.43
N THR A 330 -9.57 15.79 6.63
CA THR A 330 -10.44 14.63 6.84
C THR A 330 -11.16 14.76 8.19
N THR A 331 -11.67 13.67 8.78
CA THR A 331 -12.26 13.64 10.12
C THR A 331 -11.56 12.63 11.02
N TYR A 332 -11.65 12.82 12.33
CA TYR A 332 -11.25 11.79 13.29
C TYR A 332 -12.10 10.52 13.11
N PRO A 333 -11.52 9.33 13.39
CA PRO A 333 -12.22 8.06 13.22
C PRO A 333 -13.56 8.01 13.97
N ASN A 334 -14.62 7.62 13.26
CA ASN A 334 -16.00 7.50 13.79
C ASN A 334 -16.58 8.79 14.37
N THR A 335 -16.09 9.96 13.94
CA THR A 335 -16.64 11.26 14.31
C THR A 335 -16.84 12.13 13.07
N THR A 336 -17.47 13.30 13.28
CA THR A 336 -17.56 14.39 12.29
C THR A 336 -16.53 15.50 12.58
N ASP A 337 -15.74 15.33 13.64
CA ASP A 337 -14.76 16.35 14.05
C ASP A 337 -13.65 16.46 12.99
N PRO A 338 -13.33 17.66 12.53
CA PRO A 338 -12.33 17.86 11.49
C PRO A 338 -10.93 17.45 11.96
N LEU A 339 -10.19 16.80 11.10
CA LEU A 339 -8.77 16.49 11.25
C LEU A 339 -8.04 17.17 10.09
N ASN A 340 -7.65 18.43 10.31
CA ASN A 340 -6.89 19.24 9.37
C ASN A 340 -5.43 19.32 9.86
N ARG A 341 -4.47 18.85 9.05
CA ARG A 341 -3.08 18.72 9.51
C ARG A 341 -2.08 18.77 8.37
N LEU A 342 -1.00 19.49 8.57
CA LEU A 342 0.18 19.39 7.69
C LEU A 342 1.03 18.19 8.13
N MET A 343 1.14 17.20 7.27
CA MET A 343 1.87 15.95 7.49
C MET A 343 3.02 15.82 6.49
N LEU A 344 3.88 14.84 6.66
CA LEU A 344 4.98 14.54 5.74
C LEU A 344 4.78 13.19 5.07
N ALA A 345 4.93 13.14 3.75
CA ALA A 345 4.92 11.90 2.96
C ALA A 345 6.20 11.11 3.22
N GLN A 346 6.28 10.41 4.35
CA GLN A 346 7.51 9.73 4.78
C GLN A 346 7.49 8.21 4.57
N ASP A 347 6.31 7.67 4.20
CA ASP A 347 6.15 6.23 4.09
C ASP A 347 5.32 5.83 2.86
N THR A 348 5.33 4.52 2.56
CA THR A 348 4.53 3.90 1.50
C THR A 348 3.96 2.57 1.97
N GLY A 349 2.86 2.14 1.35
CA GLY A 349 2.29 0.82 1.63
C GLY A 349 1.89 0.07 0.36
N GLY A 350 1.95 -1.26 0.39
CA GLY A 350 1.54 -2.11 -0.74
C GLY A 350 0.07 -1.91 -1.15
N ALA A 351 -0.79 -1.58 -0.18
CA ALA A 351 -2.20 -1.29 -0.36
C ALA A 351 -2.50 0.22 -0.57
N ILE A 352 -1.48 1.09 -0.47
CA ILE A 352 -1.66 2.53 -0.60
C ILE A 352 -1.42 2.91 -2.07
N LYS A 353 -2.49 2.88 -2.85
CA LYS A 353 -2.47 3.11 -4.29
C LYS A 353 -3.53 4.13 -4.68
N GLY A 354 -3.15 5.08 -5.54
CA GLY A 354 -4.01 6.16 -6.04
C GLY A 354 -3.55 7.55 -5.59
N ALA A 355 -4.02 8.58 -6.28
CA ALA A 355 -3.57 9.95 -6.07
C ALA A 355 -4.06 10.51 -4.72
N VAL A 356 -5.38 10.50 -4.49
CA VAL A 356 -5.96 10.94 -3.20
C VAL A 356 -6.11 9.71 -2.30
N ARG A 357 -4.97 9.20 -1.82
CA ARG A 357 -4.89 8.03 -0.93
C ARG A 357 -3.81 8.26 0.13
N GLY A 358 -4.19 8.29 1.38
CA GLY A 358 -3.29 8.45 2.52
C GLY A 358 -3.50 7.37 3.57
N ASP A 359 -2.43 6.99 4.29
CA ASP A 359 -2.48 6.15 5.47
C ASP A 359 -1.81 6.89 6.62
N PHE A 360 -2.59 7.23 7.64
CA PHE A 360 -2.22 8.13 8.73
C PHE A 360 -1.47 7.36 9.81
N PHE A 361 -0.27 7.77 10.15
CA PHE A 361 0.53 7.13 11.20
C PHE A 361 0.10 7.59 12.59
N TRP A 362 -0.61 6.75 13.33
CA TRP A 362 -1.11 7.04 14.68
C TRP A 362 -0.05 6.91 15.78
N GLY A 363 1.11 6.30 15.47
CA GLY A 363 2.18 6.09 16.44
C GLY A 363 2.24 4.68 17.00
N PHE A 364 2.64 4.53 18.25
CA PHE A 364 2.93 3.25 18.89
C PHE A 364 1.86 2.83 19.89
N GLY A 365 1.59 1.52 19.93
CA GLY A 365 0.85 0.88 21.02
C GLY A 365 -0.65 0.78 20.81
N GLU A 366 -1.37 0.39 21.87
CA GLU A 366 -2.77 -0.02 21.81
C GLU A 366 -3.72 1.14 21.46
N GLN A 367 -3.48 2.32 22.03
CA GLN A 367 -4.29 3.51 21.75
C GLN A 367 -4.18 3.92 20.27
N ALA A 368 -2.94 3.96 19.73
CA ALA A 368 -2.70 4.20 18.33
C ALA A 368 -3.36 3.14 17.44
N GLY A 369 -3.27 1.85 17.84
CA GLY A 369 -3.92 0.74 17.15
C GLY A 369 -5.43 0.82 17.15
N THR A 370 -6.04 1.36 18.20
CA THR A 370 -7.50 1.59 18.28
C THR A 370 -7.92 2.65 17.27
N GLN A 371 -7.21 3.76 17.16
CA GLN A 371 -7.50 4.82 16.20
C GLN A 371 -7.24 4.35 14.76
N ALA A 372 -6.08 3.74 14.51
CA ALA A 372 -5.72 3.19 13.21
C ALA A 372 -6.76 2.18 12.70
N GLY A 373 -7.19 1.25 13.55
CA GLY A 373 -8.14 0.21 13.19
C GLY A 373 -9.57 0.72 12.89
N ARG A 374 -9.91 1.94 13.32
CA ARG A 374 -11.18 2.59 13.07
C ARG A 374 -11.14 3.59 11.91
N MET A 375 -9.95 4.01 11.48
CA MET A 375 -9.81 5.06 10.48
C MET A 375 -10.12 4.54 9.07
N LYS A 376 -11.24 4.96 8.54
CA LYS A 376 -11.70 4.71 7.18
C LYS A 376 -12.53 5.92 6.73
N GLN A 377 -11.83 7.02 6.54
CA GLN A 377 -12.43 8.33 6.31
C GLN A 377 -12.31 8.74 4.85
N THR A 378 -13.19 9.64 4.41
CA THR A 378 -13.00 10.39 3.18
C THR A 378 -12.18 11.63 3.49
N GLY A 379 -11.22 11.97 2.62
CA GLY A 379 -10.39 13.16 2.81
C GLY A 379 -9.92 13.78 1.51
N GLN A 380 -9.39 14.98 1.64
CA GLN A 380 -8.73 15.75 0.58
C GLN A 380 -7.28 15.97 0.95
N MET A 381 -6.43 16.16 -0.05
CA MET A 381 -4.99 16.34 0.15
C MET A 381 -4.46 17.49 -0.72
N TRP A 382 -3.54 18.26 -0.16
CA TRP A 382 -2.75 19.26 -0.87
C TRP A 382 -1.27 18.96 -0.64
N VAL A 383 -0.51 18.85 -1.71
CA VAL A 383 0.95 18.65 -1.64
C VAL A 383 1.62 20.02 -1.75
N LEU A 384 2.56 20.28 -0.87
CA LEU A 384 3.35 21.52 -0.92
C LEU A 384 4.66 21.25 -1.68
N PHE A 385 4.83 21.92 -2.82
CA PHE A 385 6.09 21.89 -3.56
C PHE A 385 6.89 23.16 -3.29
N PRO A 386 8.23 23.07 -3.17
CA PRO A 386 9.07 24.26 -3.09
C PRO A 386 8.79 25.20 -4.27
N LYS A 387 8.72 26.51 -4.02
CA LYS A 387 8.48 27.50 -5.08
C LYS A 387 9.51 27.36 -6.22
N GLY A 388 9.02 27.36 -7.45
CA GLY A 388 9.83 27.12 -8.64
C GLY A 388 10.12 25.63 -8.95
N ALA A 389 9.59 24.72 -8.16
CA ALA A 389 9.63 23.28 -8.43
C ALA A 389 8.21 22.79 -8.70
N GLU A 390 7.77 22.85 -9.94
CA GLU A 390 6.48 22.28 -10.34
C GLU A 390 6.46 20.77 -10.17
N PRO A 391 5.31 20.17 -9.82
CA PRO A 391 5.21 18.73 -9.69
C PRO A 391 5.46 18.08 -11.04
N VAL A 392 6.50 17.22 -11.10
CA VAL A 392 6.76 16.38 -12.26
C VAL A 392 5.77 15.22 -12.18
N LEU A 393 4.90 15.14 -13.17
CA LEU A 393 4.07 13.96 -13.38
C LEU A 393 5.01 12.83 -13.83
N ASN A 394 5.20 11.81 -13.00
CA ASN A 394 5.84 10.59 -13.46
C ASN A 394 4.94 9.96 -14.52
N PRO A 395 5.46 9.68 -15.73
CA PRO A 395 4.69 9.12 -16.83
C PRO A 395 4.10 7.74 -16.51
#